data_db28c61be0ca1ae5cd316dc2a1b61827
#
_entry.id   db28c61be0ca1ae5cd316dc2a1b61827
#
_cell.length_a   1.000
_cell.length_b   1.000
_cell.length_c   1.000
_cell.angle_alpha   90.00
_cell.angle_beta   90.00
_cell.angle_gamma   90.00
#
_symmetry.space_group_name_H-M   'P 1'
#
loop_
_entity.id
_entity.type
_entity.pdbx_description
1 polymer ?
#
loop_
_entity_poly.entity_id
_entity_poly.type
_entity_poly.pdbx_seq_one_letter_code
_entity_poly.pdbx_strand_id
1 'polypeptide(L)'
;QWSSSAASDVYKRQRLVNLGNATGHPSRIMDGSFANQVLAQMFLYKQAFASLNDEEKKKELLKVEVLPMELDEEVAQYMVEGFGGVVTKLTKDQANYINVDVKGPYKPKSYKY
;
A
#
# COMPACT_ATOMS: atom_id res chain seq x y z
N GLN A 1 -5.24 1.64 37.29
CA GLN A 1 -5.33 0.42 36.47
C GLN A 1 -4.30 0.35 35.34
N TRP A 2 -3.69 1.45 35.06
CA TRP A 2 -2.62 1.53 34.09
C TRP A 2 -1.26 1.20 34.66
N SER A 3 -1.12 1.30 35.99
CA SER A 3 0.16 1.21 36.67
C SER A 3 0.65 -0.20 36.90
N SER A 4 -0.22 -1.11 37.31
CA SER A 4 0.18 -2.46 37.72
C SER A 4 0.62 -3.35 36.58
N SER A 5 0.19 -3.04 35.40
CA SER A 5 0.46 -3.81 34.21
C SER A 5 1.24 -2.99 33.17
N ALA A 6 1.81 -1.84 33.57
CA ALA A 6 2.42 -0.92 32.61
C ALA A 6 3.46 -1.59 31.71
N ALA A 7 4.35 -2.40 32.25
CA ALA A 7 5.34 -3.13 31.47
C ALA A 7 4.73 -4.24 30.61
N SER A 8 3.75 -4.95 31.17
CA SER A 8 2.99 -5.97 30.45
C SER A 8 2.08 -5.34 29.39
N ASP A 9 1.53 -4.17 29.69
CA ASP A 9 0.62 -3.45 28.81
C ASP A 9 1.34 -2.76 27.65
N VAL A 10 2.58 -2.35 27.82
CA VAL A 10 3.40 -1.88 26.70
C VAL A 10 3.52 -2.97 25.64
N TYR A 11 3.68 -4.22 26.02
CA TYR A 11 3.68 -5.35 25.11
C TYR A 11 2.28 -5.60 24.51
N LYS A 12 1.23 -5.52 25.29
CA LYS A 12 -0.16 -5.72 24.87
C LYS A 12 -0.72 -4.53 24.08
N ARG A 13 -0.23 -3.34 24.30
CA ARG A 13 -0.64 -2.11 23.59
C ARG A 13 -0.20 -2.04 22.13
N GLN A 14 0.67 -2.91 21.71
CA GLN A 14 1.01 -3.04 20.29
C GLN A 14 -0.12 -3.67 19.47
N ARG A 15 -1.18 -4.11 20.15
CA ARG A 15 -2.35 -4.62 19.50
C ARG A 15 -3.24 -3.51 19.00
N LEU A 16 -3.65 -3.61 17.75
CA LEU A 16 -4.57 -2.65 17.14
C LEU A 16 -5.91 -2.64 17.87
N VAL A 17 -6.40 -1.45 18.22
CA VAL A 17 -7.66 -1.26 18.96
C VAL A 17 -8.85 -1.86 18.21
N ASN A 18 -8.90 -1.70 16.91
CA ASN A 18 -9.94 -2.24 16.06
C ASN A 18 -9.98 -3.78 16.02
N LEU A 19 -8.88 -4.45 16.31
CA LEU A 19 -8.81 -5.91 16.42
C LEU A 19 -8.99 -6.38 17.86
N GLY A 20 -8.62 -5.57 18.84
CA GLY A 20 -8.73 -5.88 20.26
C GLY A 20 -10.12 -5.63 20.84
N ASN A 21 -10.78 -4.56 20.44
CA ASN A 21 -12.05 -4.07 20.98
C ASN A 21 -13.19 -3.96 19.94
N ALA A 22 -12.93 -4.32 18.70
CA ALA A 22 -13.90 -4.28 17.62
C ALA A 22 -13.67 -5.44 16.65
N THR A 23 -14.47 -5.51 15.61
CA THR A 23 -14.43 -6.59 14.61
C THR A 23 -13.35 -6.38 13.54
N GLY A 24 -12.66 -5.25 13.56
CA GLY A 24 -11.72 -4.88 12.50
C GLY A 24 -12.42 -4.40 11.23
N HIS A 25 -11.65 -4.34 10.13
CA HIS A 25 -12.21 -4.00 8.84
C HIS A 25 -12.93 -5.19 8.19
N PRO A 26 -14.00 -4.94 7.41
CA PRO A 26 -14.63 -5.98 6.61
C PRO A 26 -13.61 -6.66 5.68
N SER A 27 -13.76 -7.96 5.49
CA SER A 27 -12.84 -8.75 4.64
C SER A 27 -12.73 -8.21 3.21
N ARG A 28 -13.83 -7.69 2.66
CA ARG A 28 -13.87 -7.09 1.32
C ARG A 28 -12.97 -5.85 1.19
N ILE A 29 -12.82 -5.07 2.26
CA ILE A 29 -11.90 -3.93 2.30
C ILE A 29 -10.47 -4.41 2.47
N MET A 30 -10.26 -5.42 3.33
CA MET A 30 -8.94 -6.02 3.54
C MET A 30 -8.39 -6.73 2.30
N ASP A 31 -9.24 -7.13 1.40
CA ASP A 31 -8.85 -7.74 0.12
C ASP A 31 -7.90 -6.84 -0.68
N GLY A 32 -8.13 -5.52 -0.69
CA GLY A 32 -7.19 -4.56 -1.29
C GLY A 32 -5.82 -4.56 -0.65
N SER A 33 -5.75 -4.65 0.67
CA SER A 33 -4.48 -4.76 1.41
C SER A 33 -3.75 -6.07 1.09
N PHE A 34 -4.47 -7.17 0.99
CA PHE A 34 -3.89 -8.47 0.59
C PHE A 34 -3.40 -8.46 -0.85
N ALA A 35 -4.13 -7.83 -1.77
CA ALA A 35 -3.70 -7.65 -3.14
C ALA A 35 -2.39 -6.86 -3.22
N ASN A 36 -2.26 -5.76 -2.47
CA ASN A 36 -1.03 -5.00 -2.36
C ASN A 36 0.14 -5.83 -1.82
N GLN A 37 -0.10 -6.67 -0.80
CA GLN A 37 0.91 -7.56 -0.26
C GLN A 37 1.39 -8.59 -1.29
N VAL A 38 0.49 -9.18 -2.04
CA VAL A 38 0.82 -10.13 -3.11
C VAL A 38 1.62 -9.45 -4.22
N LEU A 39 1.20 -8.27 -4.67
CA LEU A 39 1.93 -7.50 -5.69
C LEU A 39 3.32 -7.09 -5.21
N ALA A 40 3.46 -6.71 -3.94
CA ALA A 40 4.75 -6.40 -3.36
C ALA A 40 5.70 -7.61 -3.38
N GLN A 41 5.21 -8.79 -3.03
CA GLN A 41 5.99 -10.03 -3.10
C GLN A 41 6.39 -10.36 -4.54
N MET A 42 5.47 -10.23 -5.48
CA MET A 42 5.77 -10.44 -6.91
C MET A 42 6.81 -9.43 -7.43
N PHE A 43 6.71 -8.18 -7.02
CA PHE A 43 7.66 -7.14 -7.38
C PHE A 43 9.05 -7.44 -6.84
N LEU A 44 9.16 -7.80 -5.56
CA LEU A 44 10.44 -8.19 -4.94
C LEU A 44 11.03 -9.44 -5.61
N TYR A 45 10.21 -10.42 -5.91
CA TYR A 45 10.67 -11.62 -6.61
C TYR A 45 11.23 -11.30 -7.99
N LYS A 46 10.56 -10.46 -8.77
CA LYS A 46 11.05 -10.02 -10.08
C LYS A 46 12.38 -9.27 -9.96
N GLN A 47 12.52 -8.39 -8.97
CA GLN A 47 13.79 -7.69 -8.72
C GLN A 47 14.90 -8.67 -8.30
N ALA A 48 14.61 -9.61 -7.42
CA ALA A 48 15.54 -10.63 -6.99
C ALA A 48 16.02 -11.48 -8.16
N PHE A 49 15.10 -11.90 -9.02
CA PHE A 49 15.43 -12.69 -10.20
C PHE A 49 16.30 -11.91 -11.20
N ALA A 50 15.97 -10.65 -11.44
CA ALA A 50 16.76 -9.77 -12.31
C ALA A 50 18.15 -9.46 -11.76
N SER A 51 18.38 -9.60 -10.46
CA SER A 51 19.64 -9.27 -9.76
C SER A 51 20.51 -10.48 -9.43
N LEU A 52 20.16 -11.69 -9.88
CA LEU A 52 20.87 -12.93 -9.54
C LEU A 52 22.37 -12.88 -9.83
N ASN A 53 22.78 -12.16 -10.86
CA ASN A 53 24.17 -12.03 -11.31
C ASN A 53 24.82 -10.68 -10.97
N ASP A 54 24.16 -9.84 -10.17
CA ASP A 54 24.59 -8.48 -9.85
C ASP A 54 24.61 -8.28 -8.33
N GLU A 55 25.83 -8.26 -7.75
CA GLU A 55 26.02 -8.11 -6.31
C GLU A 55 25.58 -6.73 -5.78
N GLU A 56 25.69 -5.68 -6.59
CA GLU A 56 25.22 -4.33 -6.19
C GLU A 56 23.72 -4.28 -6.10
N LYS A 57 23.01 -4.85 -7.07
CA LYS A 57 21.56 -4.96 -7.06
C LYS A 57 21.06 -5.85 -5.92
N LYS A 58 21.77 -6.92 -5.58
CA LYS A 58 21.46 -7.75 -4.41
C LYS A 58 21.53 -6.94 -3.11
N LYS A 59 22.51 -6.05 -2.97
CA LYS A 59 22.63 -5.17 -1.80
C LYS A 59 21.48 -4.17 -1.74
N GLU A 60 21.01 -3.66 -2.88
CA GLU A 60 19.85 -2.78 -2.95
C GLU A 60 18.56 -3.47 -2.49
N LEU A 61 18.40 -4.77 -2.76
CA LEU A 61 17.25 -5.56 -2.31
C LEU A 61 17.14 -5.71 -0.78
N LEU A 62 18.21 -5.43 -0.06
CA LEU A 62 18.20 -5.45 1.41
C LEU A 62 17.67 -4.16 2.02
N LYS A 63 17.33 -3.18 1.20
CA LYS A 63 16.75 -1.92 1.66
C LYS A 63 15.23 -2.03 1.73
N VAL A 64 14.66 -1.31 2.69
CA VAL A 64 13.20 -1.14 2.73
C VAL A 64 12.80 -0.13 1.66
N GLU A 65 11.90 -0.53 0.79
CA GLU A 65 11.38 0.29 -0.29
C GLU A 65 9.87 0.47 -0.18
N VAL A 66 9.38 1.55 -0.76
CA VAL A 66 7.95 1.79 -0.89
C VAL A 66 7.47 1.18 -2.21
N LEU A 67 6.34 0.49 -2.18
CA LEU A 67 5.72 -0.07 -3.37
C LEU A 67 5.50 1.01 -4.43
N PRO A 68 5.81 0.76 -5.72
CA PRO A 68 5.51 1.72 -6.78
C PRO A 68 4.05 2.15 -6.79
N MET A 69 3.81 3.46 -6.94
CA MET A 69 2.45 4.02 -6.93
C MET A 69 1.53 3.42 -7.98
N GLU A 70 2.07 3.06 -9.13
CA GLU A 70 1.33 2.46 -10.24
C GLU A 70 0.68 1.14 -9.81
N LEU A 71 1.34 0.32 -9.00
CA LEU A 71 0.78 -0.93 -8.48
C LEU A 71 -0.34 -0.68 -7.46
N ASP A 72 -0.16 0.32 -6.61
CA ASP A 72 -1.17 0.72 -5.62
C ASP A 72 -2.43 1.27 -6.31
N GLU A 73 -2.25 2.09 -7.34
CA GLU A 73 -3.36 2.61 -8.15
C GLU A 73 -4.08 1.52 -8.93
N GLU A 74 -3.37 0.52 -9.42
CA GLU A 74 -3.95 -0.64 -10.09
C GLU A 74 -4.89 -1.41 -9.15
N VAL A 75 -4.44 -1.68 -7.93
CA VAL A 75 -5.29 -2.32 -6.89
C VAL A 75 -6.51 -1.46 -6.58
N ALA A 76 -6.34 -0.15 -6.43
CA ALA A 76 -7.43 0.77 -6.15
C ALA A 76 -8.47 0.76 -7.28
N GLN A 77 -8.04 0.71 -8.53
CA GLN A 77 -8.93 0.62 -9.70
C GLN A 77 -9.76 -0.66 -9.67
N TYR A 78 -9.13 -1.81 -9.44
CA TYR A 78 -9.85 -3.08 -9.33
C TYR A 78 -10.84 -3.09 -8.16
N MET A 79 -10.49 -2.48 -7.04
CA MET A 79 -11.40 -2.37 -5.90
C MET A 79 -12.62 -1.51 -6.24
N VAL A 80 -12.43 -0.35 -6.87
CA VAL A 80 -13.53 0.53 -7.28
C VAL A 80 -14.49 -0.20 -8.22
N GLU A 81 -13.96 -0.89 -9.22
CA GLU A 81 -14.76 -1.70 -10.14
C GLU A 81 -15.49 -2.83 -9.40
N GLY A 82 -14.83 -3.52 -8.48
CA GLY A 82 -15.42 -4.57 -7.66
C GLY A 82 -16.54 -4.10 -6.72
N PHE A 83 -16.55 -2.82 -6.35
CA PHE A 83 -17.64 -2.19 -5.59
C PHE A 83 -18.72 -1.58 -6.48
N GLY A 84 -18.64 -1.74 -7.80
CA GLY A 84 -19.57 -1.17 -8.76
C GLY A 84 -19.39 0.33 -8.99
N GLY A 85 -18.24 0.87 -8.59
CA GLY A 85 -17.89 2.26 -8.83
C GLY A 85 -17.31 2.47 -10.23
N VAL A 86 -17.20 3.72 -10.61
CA VAL A 86 -16.58 4.14 -11.87
C VAL A 86 -15.49 5.14 -11.57
N VAL A 87 -14.28 4.89 -12.07
CA VAL A 87 -13.17 5.84 -11.95
C VAL A 87 -13.36 6.97 -12.93
N THR A 88 -13.35 8.20 -12.44
CA THR A 88 -13.44 9.41 -13.28
C THR A 88 -12.23 9.52 -14.20
N LYS A 89 -12.49 9.68 -15.49
CA LYS A 89 -11.43 9.99 -16.46
C LYS A 89 -11.22 11.48 -16.50
N LEU A 90 -10.03 11.94 -16.15
CA LEU A 90 -9.68 13.35 -16.18
C LEU A 90 -9.60 13.85 -17.62
N THR A 91 -10.13 15.05 -17.86
CA THR A 91 -9.82 15.81 -19.06
C THR A 91 -8.42 16.42 -18.93
N LYS A 92 -7.85 16.88 -20.05
CA LYS A 92 -6.55 17.57 -20.03
C LYS A 92 -6.56 18.81 -19.14
N ASP A 93 -7.66 19.57 -19.15
CA ASP A 93 -7.79 20.78 -18.33
C ASP A 93 -7.86 20.45 -16.84
N GLN A 94 -8.63 19.41 -16.49
CA GLN A 94 -8.70 18.92 -15.11
C GLN A 94 -7.34 18.40 -14.61
N ALA A 95 -6.66 17.63 -15.43
CA ALA A 95 -5.32 17.10 -15.09
C ALA A 95 -4.30 18.23 -14.90
N ASN A 96 -4.31 19.24 -15.77
CA ASN A 96 -3.46 20.43 -15.65
C ASN A 96 -3.79 21.23 -14.40
N TYR A 97 -5.07 21.37 -14.07
CA TYR A 97 -5.49 22.11 -12.88
C TYR A 97 -4.96 21.50 -11.58
N ILE A 98 -4.99 20.20 -11.46
CA ILE A 98 -4.47 19.47 -10.28
C ILE A 98 -3.01 19.04 -10.42
N ASN A 99 -2.35 19.39 -11.53
CA ASN A 99 -0.96 19.14 -11.81
C ASN A 99 -0.60 17.64 -11.79
N VAL A 100 -1.38 16.82 -12.47
CA VAL A 100 -1.13 15.40 -12.67
C VAL A 100 -1.29 15.02 -14.13
N ASP A 101 -0.78 13.86 -14.53
CA ASP A 101 -1.05 13.32 -15.86
C ASP A 101 -2.46 12.72 -15.95
N VAL A 102 -3.05 12.78 -17.15
CA VAL A 102 -4.40 12.21 -17.40
C VAL A 102 -4.46 10.73 -17.06
N LYS A 103 -3.36 10.01 -17.23
CA LYS A 103 -3.25 8.56 -16.96
C LYS A 103 -2.67 8.23 -15.58
N GLY A 104 -2.37 9.23 -14.77
CA GLY A 104 -1.70 9.03 -13.48
C GLY A 104 -0.17 8.99 -13.56
N PRO A 105 0.55 8.83 -12.47
CA PRO A 105 0.02 8.65 -11.11
C PRO A 105 -0.68 9.92 -10.58
N TYR A 106 -1.74 9.73 -9.82
CA TYR A 106 -2.58 10.83 -9.31
C TYR A 106 -2.11 11.42 -7.99
N LYS A 107 -1.25 10.70 -7.28
CA LYS A 107 -0.61 11.16 -6.03
C LYS A 107 0.76 11.75 -6.33
N PRO A 108 1.13 12.90 -5.72
CA PRO A 108 2.50 13.42 -5.85
C PRO A 108 3.49 12.50 -5.14
N LYS A 109 4.75 12.50 -5.60
CA LYS A 109 5.83 11.69 -4.98
C LYS A 109 6.09 12.02 -3.52
N SER A 110 5.69 13.21 -3.09
CA SER A 110 5.79 13.66 -1.70
C SER A 110 4.65 13.18 -0.81
N TYR A 111 3.64 12.55 -1.37
CA TYR A 111 2.50 12.04 -0.61
C TYR A 111 2.98 10.93 0.34
N LYS A 112 2.71 11.14 1.60
CA LYS A 112 2.96 10.16 2.67
C LYS A 112 1.62 9.72 3.24
N TYR A 113 1.50 8.43 3.44
CA TYR A 113 0.31 7.82 4.05
C TYR A 113 0.23 8.15 5.54
#